data_882adb93b8931ba0cb9e882175f54f4c
#
_entry.id   882adb93b8931ba0cb9e882175f54f4c
#
_cell.length_a   1.000
_cell.length_b   1.000
_cell.length_c   1.000
_cell.angle_alpha   90.00
_cell.angle_beta   90.00
_cell.angle_gamma   90.00
#
_symmetry.space_group_name_H-M   'P 1'
#
loop_
_entity.id
_entity.type
_entity.pdbx_description
1 polymer ?
#
loop_
_entity_poly.entity_id
_entity_poly.type
_entity_poly.pdbx_seq_one_letter_code
_entity_poly.pdbx_strand_id
1 'polypeptide(L)'
;MIDIPHYFLYGETAPSDALDYIYIASLEESLPKHNFEIHPHRHDNLHQLLVVEQGSVLVQMRDYSSEEVGPCILSIPPKEVHGFVHQPGVRGYIVTIVESYLYGVFAETERQKFPNLFNEALVIRLDPDKKVSWDFEMLMLRVIEEYRNQKAGQACVIGAYLKIIFVLLGRLSSQTPHLGTQSDARIKIYEAFLKLMEENYMKHWPVSEYAKELGLTTGRLNRLCQRYTGQNAMQIVHGHLISEAKRKLIYADVSMNEVAYDLGFKDPAYFSRFFTKHCNEPPGKFKLRMRDPGSR
;
A
#
# COMPACT_ATOMS: atom_id res chain seq x y z
N MET A 1 26.05 4.67 1.10
CA MET A 1 24.58 4.70 1.22
C MET A 1 24.08 3.94 0.01
N ILE A 2 23.51 2.77 0.20
CA ILE A 2 22.95 1.98 -0.92
C ILE A 2 21.70 2.73 -1.33
N ASP A 3 21.70 3.22 -2.57
CA ASP A 3 20.52 3.84 -3.19
C ASP A 3 19.48 2.74 -3.40
N ILE A 4 18.36 2.82 -2.66
CA ILE A 4 17.29 1.81 -2.75
C ILE A 4 16.38 2.25 -3.90
N PRO A 5 16.31 1.49 -5.00
CA PRO A 5 15.50 1.88 -6.14
C PRO A 5 14.01 2.04 -5.77
N HIS A 6 13.38 3.04 -6.35
CA HIS A 6 11.93 3.23 -6.35
C HIS A 6 11.35 2.67 -7.64
N TYR A 7 10.59 1.60 -7.56
CA TYR A 7 9.94 1.04 -8.74
C TYR A 7 8.44 1.31 -8.74
N PHE A 8 7.95 1.63 -9.95
CA PHE A 8 6.52 1.63 -10.26
C PHE A 8 6.17 0.26 -10.74
N LEU A 9 6.08 -0.80 -10.35
CA LEU A 9 5.88 -2.13 -10.92
C LEU A 9 7.15 -2.67 -11.60
N TYR A 10 8.06 -3.32 -10.86
CA TYR A 10 9.23 -4.04 -11.35
C TYR A 10 10.20 -3.26 -12.25
N GLY A 11 10.29 -1.94 -12.12
CA GLY A 11 11.23 -1.14 -12.93
C GLY A 11 10.82 -0.94 -14.39
N GLU A 12 9.65 -1.41 -14.78
CA GLU A 12 9.10 -1.23 -16.12
C GLU A 12 8.04 -0.12 -16.12
N THR A 13 7.90 0.58 -17.25
CA THR A 13 6.71 1.38 -17.54
C THR A 13 5.49 0.47 -17.46
N ALA A 14 4.45 0.90 -16.74
CA ALA A 14 3.23 0.11 -16.61
C ALA A 14 2.77 -0.42 -17.99
N PRO A 15 2.43 -1.71 -18.12
CA PRO A 15 1.84 -2.22 -19.34
C PRO A 15 0.61 -1.38 -19.71
N SER A 16 0.37 -1.19 -21.02
CA SER A 16 -0.75 -0.38 -21.53
C SER A 16 -2.15 -0.86 -21.11
N ASP A 17 -2.22 -2.06 -20.60
CA ASP A 17 -3.43 -2.78 -20.14
C ASP A 17 -3.51 -2.91 -18.60
N ALA A 18 -2.54 -2.39 -17.86
CA ALA A 18 -2.61 -2.35 -16.40
C ALA A 18 -3.76 -1.44 -15.96
N LEU A 19 -4.62 -1.96 -15.08
CA LEU A 19 -5.64 -1.14 -14.43
C LEU A 19 -4.97 -0.14 -13.48
N ASP A 20 -5.42 1.09 -13.48
CA ASP A 20 -4.81 2.18 -12.69
C ASP A 20 -4.81 1.92 -11.16
N TYR A 21 -5.46 0.85 -10.69
CA TYR A 21 -5.66 0.57 -9.26
C TYR A 21 -5.17 -0.80 -8.79
N ILE A 22 -4.96 -1.75 -9.70
CA ILE A 22 -4.48 -3.11 -9.39
C ILE A 22 -3.69 -3.69 -10.57
N TYR A 23 -2.65 -4.46 -10.24
CA TYR A 23 -1.90 -5.25 -11.21
C TYR A 23 -1.70 -6.66 -10.68
N ILE A 24 -1.90 -7.67 -11.54
CA ILE A 24 -1.74 -9.08 -11.20
C ILE A 24 -0.86 -9.76 -12.23
N ALA A 25 0.22 -10.39 -11.78
CA ALA A 25 1.11 -11.17 -12.63
C ALA A 25 1.32 -12.58 -12.06
N SER A 26 1.42 -13.56 -12.96
CA SER A 26 1.86 -14.92 -12.63
C SER A 26 3.36 -14.92 -12.32
N LEU A 27 3.77 -15.63 -11.28
CA LEU A 27 5.18 -15.81 -10.95
C LEU A 27 5.91 -16.61 -12.04
N GLU A 28 5.25 -17.62 -12.61
CA GLU A 28 5.81 -18.45 -13.66
C GLU A 28 6.17 -17.66 -14.93
N GLU A 29 5.38 -16.62 -15.26
CA GLU A 29 5.57 -15.81 -16.47
C GLU A 29 6.52 -14.64 -16.24
N SER A 30 6.54 -14.06 -15.02
CA SER A 30 7.31 -12.86 -14.73
C SER A 30 8.73 -13.14 -14.24
N LEU A 31 8.92 -14.13 -13.36
CA LEU A 31 10.21 -14.37 -12.72
C LEU A 31 11.36 -14.75 -13.66
N PRO A 32 11.16 -15.55 -14.73
CA PRO A 32 12.25 -15.86 -15.67
C PRO A 32 12.87 -14.60 -16.30
N LYS A 33 12.10 -13.54 -16.50
CA LYS A 33 12.57 -12.26 -17.04
C LYS A 33 13.52 -11.52 -16.08
N HIS A 34 13.46 -11.84 -14.80
CA HIS A 34 14.25 -11.25 -13.71
C HIS A 34 15.25 -12.24 -13.11
N ASN A 35 15.57 -13.34 -13.80
CA ASN A 35 16.48 -14.40 -13.32
C ASN A 35 16.06 -14.94 -11.93
N PHE A 36 14.76 -14.99 -11.64
CA PHE A 36 14.19 -15.42 -10.35
C PHE A 36 14.61 -14.56 -9.15
N GLU A 37 15.21 -13.40 -9.36
CA GLU A 37 15.68 -12.51 -8.31
C GLU A 37 15.06 -11.11 -8.47
N ILE A 38 14.44 -10.64 -7.41
CA ILE A 38 13.92 -9.29 -7.26
C ILE A 38 14.75 -8.60 -6.19
N HIS A 39 15.65 -7.72 -6.63
CA HIS A 39 16.53 -7.00 -5.71
C HIS A 39 15.76 -6.15 -4.70
N PRO A 40 16.34 -5.88 -3.51
CA PRO A 40 15.69 -5.05 -2.50
C PRO A 40 15.27 -3.68 -3.07
N HIS A 41 13.99 -3.38 -2.95
CA HIS A 41 13.34 -2.16 -3.43
C HIS A 41 12.17 -1.78 -2.51
N ARG A 42 11.52 -0.67 -2.79
CA ARG A 42 10.30 -0.26 -2.10
C ARG A 42 9.33 0.45 -3.05
N HIS A 43 8.07 0.44 -2.68
CA HIS A 43 7.01 1.21 -3.32
C HIS A 43 6.43 2.23 -2.34
N ASP A 44 6.14 3.45 -2.79
CA ASP A 44 5.66 4.51 -1.89
C ASP A 44 4.15 4.42 -1.60
N ASN A 45 3.37 3.87 -2.54
CA ASN A 45 1.91 3.88 -2.51
C ASN A 45 1.28 2.57 -3.01
N LEU A 46 2.03 1.47 -2.99
CA LEU A 46 1.56 0.16 -3.43
C LEU A 46 1.60 -0.83 -2.27
N HIS A 47 0.50 -1.54 -2.08
CA HIS A 47 0.43 -2.71 -1.22
C HIS A 47 0.58 -3.96 -2.08
N GLN A 48 1.49 -4.86 -1.71
CA GLN A 48 1.71 -6.09 -2.46
C GLN A 48 1.28 -7.32 -1.66
N LEU A 49 0.64 -8.25 -2.38
CA LEU A 49 0.47 -9.62 -1.91
C LEU A 49 1.28 -10.53 -2.84
N LEU A 50 2.31 -11.18 -2.29
CA LEU A 50 2.99 -12.27 -2.97
C LEU A 50 2.33 -13.57 -2.50
N VAL A 51 1.63 -14.24 -3.40
CA VAL A 51 0.97 -15.53 -3.17
C VAL A 51 1.85 -16.62 -3.73
N VAL A 52 2.44 -17.43 -2.88
CA VAL A 52 3.22 -18.61 -3.26
C VAL A 52 2.33 -19.84 -3.05
N GLU A 53 1.88 -20.44 -4.15
CA GLU A 53 1.05 -21.65 -4.11
C GLU A 53 1.91 -22.91 -3.95
N GLN A 54 3.06 -22.93 -4.65
CA GLN A 54 4.00 -24.03 -4.64
C GLN A 54 5.43 -23.55 -4.81
N GLY A 55 6.38 -24.25 -4.20
CA GLY A 55 7.81 -23.91 -4.25
C GLY A 55 8.24 -23.07 -3.06
N SER A 56 9.41 -22.45 -3.13
CA SER A 56 9.96 -21.62 -2.06
C SER A 56 10.48 -20.29 -2.55
N VAL A 57 10.52 -19.32 -1.64
CA VAL A 57 11.04 -17.98 -1.84
C VAL A 57 11.89 -17.57 -0.63
N LEU A 58 13.10 -17.11 -0.89
CA LEU A 58 13.89 -16.40 0.11
C LEU A 58 13.40 -14.96 0.16
N VAL A 59 12.81 -14.59 1.28
CA VAL A 59 12.31 -13.24 1.55
C VAL A 59 13.43 -12.43 2.17
N GLN A 60 13.72 -11.27 1.61
CA GLN A 60 14.69 -10.33 2.13
C GLN A 60 13.97 -9.03 2.49
N MET A 61 13.97 -8.68 3.75
CA MET A 61 13.50 -7.40 4.28
C MET A 61 14.63 -6.71 5.05
N ARG A 62 14.44 -5.45 5.45
CA ARG A 62 15.50 -4.63 6.04
C ARG A 62 16.36 -5.37 7.09
N ASP A 63 15.73 -6.05 8.05
CA ASP A 63 16.40 -6.72 9.19
C ASP A 63 15.97 -8.19 9.30
N TYR A 64 15.36 -8.75 8.23
CA TYR A 64 14.81 -10.09 8.22
C TYR A 64 15.12 -10.79 6.89
N SER A 65 15.57 -12.02 6.99
CA SER A 65 15.73 -12.91 5.85
C SER A 65 15.26 -14.31 6.26
N SER A 66 14.30 -14.87 5.52
CA SER A 66 13.77 -16.21 5.77
C SER A 66 13.38 -16.87 4.46
N GLU A 67 13.59 -18.18 4.39
CA GLU A 67 13.03 -19.00 3.34
C GLU A 67 11.60 -19.40 3.72
N GLU A 68 10.64 -19.05 2.86
CA GLU A 68 9.25 -19.39 3.02
C GLU A 68 8.83 -20.41 1.94
N VAL A 69 8.11 -21.43 2.38
CA VAL A 69 7.63 -22.52 1.51
C VAL A 69 6.13 -22.39 1.35
N GLY A 70 5.65 -22.49 0.09
CA GLY A 70 4.22 -22.48 -0.22
C GLY A 70 3.46 -23.69 0.31
N PRO A 71 2.16 -23.58 0.57
CA PRO A 71 1.36 -22.39 0.31
C PRO A 71 1.50 -21.31 1.38
N CYS A 72 1.86 -20.11 0.97
CA CYS A 72 1.96 -18.96 1.86
C CYS A 72 1.66 -17.64 1.14
N ILE A 73 1.35 -16.61 1.92
CA ILE A 73 1.06 -15.26 1.44
C ILE A 73 1.95 -14.28 2.18
N LEU A 74 2.66 -13.45 1.44
CA LEU A 74 3.36 -12.31 1.99
C LEU A 74 2.52 -11.06 1.71
N SER A 75 2.17 -10.35 2.76
CA SER A 75 1.48 -9.06 2.68
C SER A 75 2.48 -7.97 2.99
N ILE A 76 2.72 -7.08 2.05
CA ILE A 76 3.76 -6.06 2.12
C ILE A 76 3.11 -4.70 1.92
N PRO A 77 3.03 -3.89 2.98
CA PRO A 77 2.45 -2.56 2.91
C PRO A 77 3.37 -1.59 2.17
N PRO A 78 2.86 -0.41 1.77
CA PRO A 78 3.67 0.66 1.19
C PRO A 78 4.89 1.00 2.05
N LYS A 79 5.97 1.43 1.39
CA LYS A 79 7.24 1.92 1.99
C LYS A 79 8.12 0.85 2.65
N GLU A 80 7.66 -0.39 2.72
CA GLU A 80 8.50 -1.49 3.22
C GLU A 80 9.55 -1.88 2.19
N VAL A 81 10.81 -1.99 2.64
CA VAL A 81 11.92 -2.45 1.78
C VAL A 81 11.89 -3.97 1.74
N HIS A 82 11.77 -4.51 0.55
CA HIS A 82 11.68 -5.95 0.34
C HIS A 82 12.38 -6.39 -0.95
N GLY A 83 12.84 -7.63 -0.95
CA GLY A 83 13.41 -8.32 -2.09
C GLY A 83 13.12 -9.82 -2.00
N PHE A 84 13.22 -10.51 -3.13
CA PHE A 84 12.89 -11.91 -3.22
C PHE A 84 13.90 -12.67 -4.07
N VAL A 85 14.27 -13.87 -3.63
CA VAL A 85 14.95 -14.85 -4.48
C VAL A 85 14.06 -16.08 -4.53
N HIS A 86 13.54 -16.39 -5.71
CA HIS A 86 12.62 -17.50 -5.90
C HIS A 86 13.37 -18.73 -6.41
N GLN A 87 12.94 -19.91 -5.97
CA GLN A 87 13.44 -21.15 -6.56
C GLN A 87 12.80 -21.39 -7.94
N PRO A 88 13.54 -21.96 -8.91
CA PRO A 88 12.95 -22.37 -10.17
C PRO A 88 11.78 -23.33 -9.95
N GLY A 89 10.68 -23.12 -10.68
CA GLY A 89 9.45 -23.91 -10.55
C GLY A 89 8.48 -23.41 -9.47
N VAL A 90 8.75 -22.25 -8.83
CA VAL A 90 7.78 -21.58 -7.96
C VAL A 90 6.52 -21.22 -8.77
N ARG A 91 5.34 -21.41 -8.15
CA ARG A 91 4.03 -21.09 -8.73
C ARG A 91 3.27 -20.17 -7.83
N GLY A 92 2.50 -19.29 -8.45
CA GLY A 92 1.65 -18.35 -7.74
C GLY A 92 1.51 -17.01 -8.43
N TYR A 93 1.23 -15.97 -7.65
CA TYR A 93 0.89 -14.65 -8.18
C TYR A 93 1.51 -13.53 -7.33
N ILE A 94 1.79 -12.43 -8.01
CA ILE A 94 1.99 -11.16 -7.34
C ILE A 94 0.80 -10.26 -7.66
N VAL A 95 0.21 -9.70 -6.60
CA VAL A 95 -0.92 -8.77 -6.68
C VAL A 95 -0.45 -7.44 -6.11
N THR A 96 -0.37 -6.43 -6.94
CA THR A 96 0.02 -5.08 -6.55
C THR A 96 -1.20 -4.18 -6.57
N ILE A 97 -1.51 -3.54 -5.46
CA ILE A 97 -2.73 -2.77 -5.24
C ILE A 97 -2.34 -1.34 -4.90
N VAL A 98 -2.91 -0.36 -5.60
CA VAL A 98 -2.71 1.05 -5.26
C VAL A 98 -3.35 1.35 -3.91
N GLU A 99 -2.58 1.91 -2.98
CA GLU A 99 -3.00 2.17 -1.60
C GLU A 99 -4.30 2.96 -1.52
N SER A 100 -4.47 4.00 -2.35
CA SER A 100 -5.70 4.80 -2.35
C SER A 100 -6.95 4.01 -2.77
N TYR A 101 -6.79 3.03 -3.67
CA TYR A 101 -7.89 2.13 -4.01
C TYR A 101 -8.21 1.19 -2.85
N LEU A 102 -7.20 0.56 -2.25
CA LEU A 102 -7.40 -0.32 -1.09
C LEU A 102 -8.07 0.44 0.07
N TYR A 103 -7.68 1.69 0.32
CA TYR A 103 -8.30 2.54 1.33
C TYR A 103 -9.72 2.99 0.95
N GLY A 104 -10.06 3.03 -0.32
CA GLY A 104 -11.44 3.21 -0.80
C GLY A 104 -12.34 2.00 -0.53
N VAL A 105 -11.76 0.79 -0.56
CA VAL A 105 -12.45 -0.48 -0.26
C VAL A 105 -12.74 -0.63 1.23
N PHE A 106 -11.85 -0.13 2.09
CA PHE A 106 -11.95 -0.23 3.55
C PHE A 106 -12.22 1.13 4.20
N ALA A 107 -13.26 1.19 5.02
CA ALA A 107 -13.40 2.31 5.94
C ALA A 107 -12.26 2.31 6.97
N GLU A 108 -11.90 3.47 7.48
CA GLU A 108 -10.84 3.61 8.47
C GLU A 108 -11.06 2.73 9.72
N THR A 109 -12.30 2.71 10.23
CA THR A 109 -12.70 1.86 11.36
C THR A 109 -12.56 0.36 11.09
N GLU A 110 -12.58 -0.07 9.83
CA GLU A 110 -12.36 -1.46 9.44
C GLU A 110 -10.87 -1.79 9.39
N ARG A 111 -10.03 -0.86 8.89
CA ARG A 111 -8.56 -1.01 8.88
C ARG A 111 -7.99 -1.09 10.30
N GLN A 112 -8.53 -0.30 11.22
CA GLN A 112 -8.14 -0.31 12.64
C GLN A 112 -8.38 -1.66 13.33
N LYS A 113 -9.21 -2.54 12.78
CA LYS A 113 -9.41 -3.90 13.30
C LYS A 113 -8.25 -4.85 12.97
N PHE A 114 -7.47 -4.53 11.93
CA PHE A 114 -6.34 -5.34 11.47
C PHE A 114 -5.12 -4.45 11.18
N PRO A 115 -4.62 -3.68 12.18
CA PRO A 115 -3.59 -2.67 11.94
C PRO A 115 -2.31 -3.27 11.35
N ASN A 116 -1.91 -4.46 11.77
CA ASN A 116 -0.68 -5.09 11.31
C ASN A 116 -0.74 -5.44 9.83
N LEU A 117 -1.91 -5.85 9.32
CA LEU A 117 -2.07 -6.20 7.91
C LEU A 117 -1.84 -5.01 6.96
N PHE A 118 -2.13 -3.81 7.41
CA PHE A 118 -1.98 -2.59 6.61
C PHE A 118 -0.66 -1.83 6.84
N ASN A 119 0.02 -2.11 7.97
CA ASN A 119 1.18 -1.33 8.40
C ASN A 119 2.47 -2.16 8.55
N GLU A 120 2.39 -3.48 8.55
CA GLU A 120 3.53 -4.36 8.74
C GLU A 120 3.61 -5.42 7.64
N ALA A 121 4.83 -5.79 7.29
CA ALA A 121 5.02 -6.95 6.43
C ALA A 121 4.74 -8.24 7.20
N LEU A 122 3.92 -9.10 6.61
CA LEU A 122 3.48 -10.34 7.23
C LEU A 122 3.72 -11.53 6.30
N VAL A 123 4.13 -12.66 6.87
CA VAL A 123 4.05 -13.97 6.20
C VAL A 123 2.94 -14.77 6.84
N ILE A 124 1.96 -15.14 6.06
CA ILE A 124 0.81 -15.94 6.48
C ILE A 124 0.93 -17.31 5.81
N ARG A 125 1.31 -18.30 6.59
CA ARG A 125 1.41 -19.68 6.11
C ARG A 125 0.01 -20.29 6.09
N LEU A 126 -0.36 -20.85 4.94
CA LEU A 126 -1.64 -21.52 4.76
C LEU A 126 -1.49 -23.02 5.07
N ASP A 127 -2.41 -23.55 5.82
CA ASP A 127 -2.54 -24.98 6.04
C ASP A 127 -3.48 -25.54 4.94
N PRO A 128 -2.98 -26.40 4.01
CA PRO A 128 -3.80 -26.90 2.91
C PRO A 128 -5.06 -27.65 3.36
N ASP A 129 -5.05 -28.22 4.55
CA ASP A 129 -6.18 -29.01 5.06
C ASP A 129 -7.25 -28.12 5.69
N LYS A 130 -7.01 -26.82 5.87
CA LYS A 130 -7.98 -25.90 6.46
C LYS A 130 -8.88 -25.27 5.41
N LYS A 131 -10.16 -25.19 5.74
CA LYS A 131 -11.17 -24.54 4.89
C LYS A 131 -10.78 -23.12 4.48
N VAL A 132 -10.15 -22.35 5.38
CA VAL A 132 -9.75 -20.96 5.09
C VAL A 132 -8.76 -20.84 3.94
N SER A 133 -7.89 -21.84 3.74
CA SER A 133 -6.93 -21.89 2.62
C SER A 133 -7.67 -22.10 1.30
N TRP A 134 -8.66 -22.97 1.26
CA TRP A 134 -9.54 -23.20 0.10
C TRP A 134 -10.37 -21.94 -0.23
N ASP A 135 -10.93 -21.31 0.81
CA ASP A 135 -11.71 -20.07 0.62
C ASP A 135 -10.82 -18.96 0.03
N PHE A 136 -9.56 -18.84 0.50
CA PHE A 136 -8.61 -17.88 -0.05
C PHE A 136 -8.26 -18.16 -1.52
N GLU A 137 -7.93 -19.40 -1.85
CA GLU A 137 -7.59 -19.82 -3.22
C GLU A 137 -8.74 -19.52 -4.18
N MET A 138 -9.96 -19.90 -3.81
CA MET A 138 -11.16 -19.62 -4.61
C MET A 138 -11.39 -18.12 -4.82
N LEU A 139 -11.17 -17.31 -3.80
CA LEU A 139 -11.31 -15.85 -3.90
C LEU A 139 -10.24 -15.25 -4.81
N MET A 140 -9.00 -15.73 -4.72
CA MET A 140 -7.91 -15.28 -5.60
C MET A 140 -8.20 -15.62 -7.06
N LEU A 141 -8.71 -16.82 -7.35
CA LEU A 141 -9.14 -17.20 -8.70
C LEU A 141 -10.23 -16.27 -9.24
N ARG A 142 -11.18 -15.86 -8.40
CA ARG A 142 -12.24 -14.89 -8.79
C ARG A 142 -11.67 -13.49 -9.07
N VAL A 143 -10.72 -13.04 -8.27
CA VAL A 143 -10.03 -11.77 -8.52
C VAL A 143 -9.28 -11.80 -9.86
N ILE A 144 -8.56 -12.89 -10.14
CA ILE A 144 -7.79 -13.07 -11.38
C ILE A 144 -8.73 -13.14 -12.60
N GLU A 145 -9.83 -13.89 -12.48
CA GLU A 145 -10.84 -13.99 -13.54
C GLU A 145 -11.45 -12.62 -13.85
N GLU A 146 -11.85 -11.87 -12.83
CA GLU A 146 -12.44 -10.54 -12.99
C GLU A 146 -11.41 -9.55 -13.55
N TYR A 147 -10.15 -9.62 -13.09
CA TYR A 147 -9.05 -8.79 -13.61
C TYR A 147 -8.85 -8.98 -15.12
N ARG A 148 -8.93 -10.23 -15.61
CA ARG A 148 -8.76 -10.57 -17.04
C ARG A 148 -9.95 -10.16 -17.90
N ASN A 149 -11.17 -10.19 -17.36
CA ASN A 149 -12.40 -10.05 -18.15
C ASN A 149 -12.78 -8.60 -18.47
N GLN A 150 -12.24 -7.61 -17.79
CA GLN A 150 -12.44 -6.16 -18.01
C GLN A 150 -13.93 -5.75 -18.24
N LYS A 151 -14.85 -6.26 -17.42
CA LYS A 151 -16.30 -5.98 -17.53
C LYS A 151 -16.67 -4.69 -16.79
N ALA A 152 -17.83 -4.13 -17.14
CA ALA A 152 -18.41 -3.00 -16.41
C ALA A 152 -18.58 -3.35 -14.93
N GLY A 153 -18.17 -2.44 -14.03
CA GLY A 153 -18.20 -2.67 -12.58
C GLY A 153 -17.03 -3.47 -12.03
N GLN A 154 -16.04 -3.82 -12.84
CA GLN A 154 -14.86 -4.62 -12.45
C GLN A 154 -14.19 -4.11 -11.15
N ALA A 155 -13.96 -2.80 -11.03
CA ALA A 155 -13.34 -2.24 -9.83
C ALA A 155 -14.16 -2.52 -8.56
N CYS A 156 -15.50 -2.46 -8.65
CA CYS A 156 -16.38 -2.76 -7.51
C CYS A 156 -16.32 -4.25 -7.14
N VAL A 157 -16.31 -5.14 -8.13
CA VAL A 157 -16.25 -6.59 -7.92
C VAL A 157 -14.91 -7.00 -7.32
N ILE A 158 -13.79 -6.53 -7.90
CA ILE A 158 -12.46 -6.75 -7.35
C ILE A 158 -12.34 -6.20 -5.93
N GLY A 159 -12.85 -4.99 -5.67
CA GLY A 159 -12.86 -4.40 -4.34
C GLY A 159 -13.60 -5.25 -3.31
N ALA A 160 -14.75 -5.82 -3.69
CA ALA A 160 -15.52 -6.71 -2.82
C ALA A 160 -14.72 -8.00 -2.47
N TYR A 161 -14.08 -8.63 -3.45
CA TYR A 161 -13.23 -9.79 -3.23
C TYR A 161 -12.01 -9.47 -2.38
N LEU A 162 -11.31 -8.36 -2.67
CA LEU A 162 -10.19 -7.90 -1.87
C LEU A 162 -10.60 -7.64 -0.42
N LYS A 163 -11.78 -7.07 -0.19
CA LYS A 163 -12.30 -6.85 1.16
C LYS A 163 -12.41 -8.17 1.93
N ILE A 164 -12.96 -9.21 1.31
CA ILE A 164 -13.07 -10.53 1.95
C ILE A 164 -11.69 -11.12 2.18
N ILE A 165 -10.81 -11.08 1.18
CA ILE A 165 -9.43 -11.58 1.27
C ILE A 165 -8.68 -10.94 2.44
N PHE A 166 -8.67 -9.61 2.52
CA PHE A 166 -7.96 -8.90 3.59
C PHE A 166 -8.54 -9.19 4.98
N VAL A 167 -9.86 -9.35 5.11
CA VAL A 167 -10.47 -9.78 6.37
C VAL A 167 -10.03 -11.19 6.77
N LEU A 168 -9.93 -12.13 5.82
CA LEU A 168 -9.42 -13.48 6.07
C LEU A 168 -7.94 -13.44 6.49
N LEU A 169 -7.10 -12.70 5.75
CA LEU A 169 -5.69 -12.52 6.08
C LEU A 169 -5.51 -11.88 7.47
N GLY A 170 -6.31 -10.87 7.82
CA GLY A 170 -6.29 -10.25 9.13
C GLY A 170 -6.64 -11.22 10.27
N ARG A 171 -7.58 -12.14 10.05
CA ARG A 171 -7.91 -13.20 11.02
C ARG A 171 -6.78 -14.22 11.17
N LEU A 172 -6.10 -14.57 10.08
CA LEU A 172 -4.97 -15.50 10.09
C LEU A 172 -3.73 -14.85 10.71
N SER A 173 -3.47 -13.57 10.43
CA SER A 173 -2.29 -12.85 10.93
C SER A 173 -2.29 -12.71 12.45
N SER A 174 -3.45 -12.67 13.09
CA SER A 174 -3.53 -12.65 14.56
C SER A 174 -2.95 -13.91 15.24
N GLN A 175 -2.73 -14.98 14.49
CA GLN A 175 -2.20 -16.26 14.96
C GLN A 175 -0.74 -16.51 14.52
N THR A 176 -0.15 -15.59 13.76
CA THR A 176 1.18 -15.76 13.15
C THR A 176 2.22 -14.87 13.84
N PRO A 177 3.45 -15.36 14.09
CA PRO A 177 4.53 -14.48 14.55
C PRO A 177 4.83 -13.42 13.49
N HIS A 178 4.95 -12.17 13.92
CA HIS A 178 5.30 -11.08 13.04
C HIS A 178 6.73 -11.25 12.49
N LEU A 179 6.94 -10.98 11.20
CA LEU A 179 8.25 -10.94 10.60
C LEU A 179 8.98 -9.70 11.11
N GLY A 180 10.09 -9.91 11.82
CA GLY A 180 11.01 -8.82 12.13
C GLY A 180 10.75 -8.01 13.38
N THR A 181 10.05 -8.53 14.37
CA THR A 181 9.95 -7.85 15.66
C THR A 181 10.93 -8.38 16.70
N GLN A 182 12.21 -8.03 16.59
CA GLN A 182 12.76 -7.35 17.75
C GLN A 182 12.23 -5.92 17.66
N SER A 183 11.26 -5.62 18.52
CA SER A 183 10.60 -4.32 18.60
C SER A 183 11.63 -3.23 18.85
N ASP A 184 12.20 -2.66 17.79
CA ASP A 184 12.97 -1.44 17.91
C ASP A 184 12.01 -0.38 18.45
N ALA A 185 12.25 0.14 19.66
CA ALA A 185 11.45 1.21 20.27
C ALA A 185 11.22 2.40 19.30
N ARG A 186 12.08 2.52 18.28
CA ARG A 186 11.98 3.52 17.21
C ARG A 186 10.86 3.22 16.22
N ILE A 187 10.59 1.95 15.90
CA ILE A 187 9.45 1.55 15.05
C ILE A 187 8.16 1.95 15.75
N LYS A 188 8.00 1.62 17.03
CA LYS A 188 6.81 2.01 17.83
C LYS A 188 6.58 3.52 17.85
N ILE A 189 7.66 4.30 17.93
CA ILE A 189 7.57 5.77 17.88
C ILE A 189 7.14 6.22 16.47
N TYR A 190 7.64 5.60 15.41
CA TYR A 190 7.24 5.93 14.04
C TYR A 190 5.77 5.58 13.79
N GLU A 191 5.31 4.42 14.24
CA GLU A 191 3.90 4.00 14.19
C GLU A 191 3.00 4.97 14.97
N ALA A 192 3.44 5.38 16.17
CA ALA A 192 2.74 6.39 16.95
C ALA A 192 2.66 7.75 16.22
N PHE A 193 3.73 8.12 15.47
CA PHE A 193 3.69 9.31 14.61
C PHE A 193 2.65 9.16 13.48
N LEU A 194 2.62 8.02 12.79
CA LEU A 194 1.68 7.79 11.70
C LEU A 194 0.23 7.85 12.21
N LYS A 195 -0.05 7.21 13.33
CA LYS A 195 -1.36 7.25 13.98
C LYS A 195 -1.76 8.68 14.37
N LEU A 196 -0.85 9.40 15.03
CA LEU A 196 -1.09 10.78 15.45
C LEU A 196 -1.30 11.71 14.23
N MET A 197 -0.58 11.48 13.16
CA MET A 197 -0.74 12.18 11.88
C MET A 197 -2.11 11.90 11.28
N GLU A 198 -2.55 10.65 11.22
CA GLU A 198 -3.85 10.27 10.68
C GLU A 198 -5.02 10.90 11.47
N GLU A 199 -4.90 11.00 12.79
CA GLU A 199 -5.89 11.65 13.66
C GLU A 199 -5.93 13.19 13.54
N ASN A 200 -4.84 13.81 13.06
CA ASN A 200 -4.68 15.26 13.16
C ASN A 200 -4.29 15.98 11.85
N TYR A 201 -4.14 15.29 10.72
CA TYR A 201 -3.68 15.91 9.47
C TYR A 201 -4.57 17.07 8.99
N MET A 202 -5.88 17.01 9.24
CA MET A 202 -6.83 18.08 8.92
C MET A 202 -6.65 19.34 9.78
N LYS A 203 -5.93 19.26 10.90
CA LYS A 203 -5.62 20.41 11.75
C LYS A 203 -4.43 21.21 11.22
N HIS A 204 -3.75 20.71 10.18
CA HIS A 204 -2.55 21.32 9.61
C HIS A 204 -1.47 21.63 10.64
N TRP A 205 -1.24 20.73 11.58
CA TRP A 205 -0.22 20.90 12.60
C TRP A 205 1.19 21.04 11.98
N PRO A 206 2.02 21.94 12.52
CA PRO A 206 3.44 21.95 12.21
C PRO A 206 4.11 20.70 12.81
N VAL A 207 5.27 20.33 12.27
CA VAL A 207 6.07 19.16 12.75
C VAL A 207 6.36 19.24 14.25
N SER A 208 6.49 20.46 14.78
CA SER A 208 6.75 20.70 16.21
C SER A 208 5.64 20.15 17.11
N GLU A 209 4.37 20.24 16.70
CA GLU A 209 3.26 19.71 17.49
C GLU A 209 3.28 18.17 17.50
N TYR A 210 3.48 17.54 16.35
CA TYR A 210 3.64 16.08 16.28
C TYR A 210 4.82 15.60 17.15
N ALA A 211 5.95 16.31 17.06
CA ALA A 211 7.13 15.95 17.85
C ALA A 211 6.87 16.09 19.35
N LYS A 212 6.18 17.17 19.76
CA LYS A 212 5.82 17.44 21.15
C LYS A 212 4.91 16.34 21.74
N GLU A 213 3.86 15.96 21.02
CA GLU A 213 2.94 14.87 21.43
C GLU A 213 3.66 13.52 21.60
N LEU A 214 4.71 13.28 20.81
CA LEU A 214 5.53 12.07 20.90
C LEU A 214 6.70 12.15 21.89
N GLY A 215 6.82 13.27 22.62
CA GLY A 215 7.95 13.49 23.54
C GLY A 215 9.32 13.58 22.83
N LEU A 216 9.33 14.08 21.58
CA LEU A 216 10.52 14.17 20.72
C LEU A 216 10.85 15.64 20.38
N THR A 217 12.08 15.85 19.91
CA THR A 217 12.43 17.06 19.15
C THR A 217 12.04 16.88 17.68
N THR A 218 11.76 17.99 16.97
CA THR A 218 11.48 17.97 15.52
C THR A 218 12.59 17.32 14.72
N GLY A 219 13.85 17.56 15.10
CA GLY A 219 15.02 16.95 14.45
C GLY A 219 15.09 15.44 14.66
N ARG A 220 14.66 14.93 15.83
CA ARG A 220 14.61 13.49 16.10
C ARG A 220 13.47 12.81 15.32
N LEU A 221 12.30 13.45 15.27
CA LEU A 221 11.18 12.96 14.47
C LEU A 221 11.54 12.93 12.98
N ASN A 222 12.11 14.00 12.44
CA ASN A 222 12.52 14.04 11.02
C ASN A 222 13.57 12.97 10.69
N ARG A 223 14.57 12.75 11.57
CA ARG A 223 15.56 11.66 11.36
C ARG A 223 14.92 10.29 11.40
N LEU A 224 13.91 10.10 12.24
CA LEU A 224 13.14 8.87 12.31
C LEU A 224 12.38 8.63 11.01
N CYS A 225 11.61 9.62 10.54
CA CYS A 225 10.89 9.57 9.27
C CYS A 225 11.84 9.33 8.09
N GLN A 226 12.95 10.08 8.02
CA GLN A 226 13.95 9.92 6.98
C GLN A 226 14.54 8.50 6.93
N ARG A 227 14.75 7.88 8.11
CA ARG A 227 15.27 6.51 8.20
C ARG A 227 14.29 5.49 7.62
N TYR A 228 12.99 5.64 7.88
CA TYR A 228 11.97 4.65 7.47
C TYR A 228 11.39 4.91 6.08
N THR A 229 11.36 6.17 5.62
CA THR A 229 10.67 6.51 4.36
C THR A 229 11.53 7.31 3.37
N GLY A 230 12.73 7.74 3.75
CA GLY A 230 13.49 8.69 2.95
C GLY A 230 12.87 10.10 2.88
N GLN A 231 11.83 10.39 3.67
CA GLN A 231 11.10 11.65 3.69
C GLN A 231 11.16 12.28 5.08
N ASN A 232 11.03 13.61 5.18
CA ASN A 232 10.81 14.25 6.47
C ASN A 232 9.34 14.16 6.91
N ALA A 233 9.06 14.41 8.18
CA ALA A 233 7.72 14.28 8.76
C ALA A 233 6.67 15.11 8.01
N MET A 234 6.98 16.35 7.59
CA MET A 234 6.05 17.19 6.86
C MET A 234 5.77 16.67 5.45
N GLN A 235 6.75 16.07 4.77
CA GLN A 235 6.53 15.43 3.48
C GLN A 235 5.55 14.26 3.58
N ILE A 236 5.64 13.49 4.68
CA ILE A 236 4.70 12.39 4.96
C ILE A 236 3.28 12.94 5.19
N VAL A 237 3.13 13.99 6.02
CA VAL A 237 1.83 14.64 6.26
C VAL A 237 1.24 15.21 4.96
N HIS A 238 2.04 15.88 4.15
CA HIS A 238 1.60 16.42 2.86
C HIS A 238 1.21 15.30 1.88
N GLY A 239 1.98 14.20 1.84
CA GLY A 239 1.66 13.03 1.03
C GLY A 239 0.31 12.44 1.40
N HIS A 240 0.02 12.31 2.70
CA HIS A 240 -1.28 11.85 3.19
C HIS A 240 -2.42 12.80 2.80
N LEU A 241 -2.26 14.11 3.01
CA LEU A 241 -3.24 15.13 2.58
C LEU A 241 -3.55 15.05 1.08
N ILE A 242 -2.52 14.86 0.24
CA ILE A 242 -2.69 14.72 -1.21
C ILE A 242 -3.40 13.41 -1.58
N SER A 243 -3.10 12.31 -0.90
CA SER A 243 -3.78 11.03 -1.12
C SER A 243 -5.26 11.14 -0.78
N GLU A 244 -5.62 11.76 0.34
CA GLU A 244 -7.00 12.01 0.74
C GLU A 244 -7.72 12.98 -0.23
N ALA A 245 -7.02 14.04 -0.69
CA ALA A 245 -7.54 14.95 -1.70
C ALA A 245 -7.89 14.21 -3.00
N LYS A 246 -6.97 13.41 -3.51
CA LYS A 246 -7.19 12.60 -4.71
C LYS A 246 -8.39 11.66 -4.53
N ARG A 247 -8.46 10.95 -3.42
CA ARG A 247 -9.57 10.05 -3.10
C ARG A 247 -10.91 10.78 -3.12
N LYS A 248 -11.04 11.93 -2.43
CA LYS A 248 -12.27 12.72 -2.42
C LYS A 248 -12.62 13.25 -3.80
N LEU A 249 -11.66 13.74 -4.58
CA LEU A 249 -11.86 14.24 -5.94
C LEU A 249 -12.39 13.18 -6.91
N ILE A 250 -11.96 11.93 -6.76
CA ILE A 250 -12.35 10.81 -7.62
C ILE A 250 -13.72 10.26 -7.23
N TYR A 251 -13.90 9.96 -5.95
CA TYR A 251 -15.01 9.11 -5.48
C TYR A 251 -16.15 9.87 -4.83
N ALA A 252 -15.92 11.10 -4.37
CA ALA A 252 -16.99 11.92 -3.78
C ALA A 252 -17.62 12.84 -4.83
N ASP A 253 -18.96 12.90 -4.81
CA ASP A 253 -19.68 13.85 -5.66
C ASP A 253 -19.84 15.20 -4.95
N VAL A 254 -18.70 15.82 -4.65
CA VAL A 254 -18.59 17.08 -3.91
C VAL A 254 -17.85 18.13 -4.74
N SER A 255 -18.08 19.40 -4.43
CA SER A 255 -17.38 20.51 -5.06
C SER A 255 -15.93 20.60 -4.59
N MET A 256 -15.11 21.32 -5.36
CA MET A 256 -13.71 21.60 -5.00
C MET A 256 -13.56 22.31 -3.66
N ASN A 257 -14.50 23.22 -3.35
CA ASN A 257 -14.50 23.96 -2.10
C ASN A 257 -14.82 23.05 -0.91
N GLU A 258 -15.78 22.14 -1.08
CA GLU A 258 -16.09 21.13 -0.07
C GLU A 258 -14.90 20.23 0.20
N VAL A 259 -14.20 19.74 -0.83
CA VAL A 259 -12.97 18.96 -0.63
C VAL A 259 -11.93 19.74 0.16
N ALA A 260 -11.74 21.03 -0.13
CA ALA A 260 -10.79 21.86 0.59
C ALA A 260 -11.18 21.99 2.08
N TYR A 261 -12.44 22.30 2.38
CA TYR A 261 -12.92 22.44 3.76
C TYR A 261 -12.87 21.11 4.53
N ASP A 262 -13.26 20.02 3.91
CA ASP A 262 -13.18 18.67 4.47
C ASP A 262 -11.75 18.24 4.84
N LEU A 263 -10.76 18.76 4.12
CA LEU A 263 -9.34 18.54 4.40
C LEU A 263 -8.74 19.57 5.36
N GLY A 264 -9.58 20.43 5.97
CA GLY A 264 -9.18 21.42 6.96
C GLY A 264 -8.55 22.69 6.37
N PHE A 265 -8.58 22.91 5.06
CA PHE A 265 -8.12 24.16 4.47
C PHE A 265 -9.13 25.27 4.69
N LYS A 266 -8.67 26.41 5.21
CA LYS A 266 -9.52 27.60 5.44
C LYS A 266 -9.81 28.38 4.15
N ASP A 267 -8.97 28.20 3.12
CA ASP A 267 -9.07 28.88 1.83
C ASP A 267 -8.94 27.87 0.69
N PRO A 268 -9.99 27.64 -0.12
CA PRO A 268 -9.94 26.78 -1.29
C PRO A 268 -8.88 27.17 -2.34
N ALA A 269 -8.54 28.46 -2.44
CA ALA A 269 -7.47 28.89 -3.33
C ALA A 269 -6.09 28.43 -2.83
N TYR A 270 -5.89 28.40 -1.52
CA TYR A 270 -4.68 27.83 -0.91
C TYR A 270 -4.60 26.31 -1.13
N PHE A 271 -5.71 25.59 -0.95
CA PHE A 271 -5.79 24.17 -1.30
C PHE A 271 -5.42 23.93 -2.76
N SER A 272 -5.96 24.71 -3.70
CA SER A 272 -5.67 24.55 -5.12
C SER A 272 -4.17 24.73 -5.42
N ARG A 273 -3.53 25.74 -4.83
CA ARG A 273 -2.07 25.95 -4.95
C ARG A 273 -1.27 24.81 -4.34
N PHE A 274 -1.67 24.34 -3.15
CA PHE A 274 -1.05 23.23 -2.46
C PHE A 274 -1.12 21.95 -3.32
N PHE A 275 -2.31 21.60 -3.81
CA PHE A 275 -2.51 20.43 -4.65
C PHE A 275 -1.68 20.51 -5.95
N THR A 276 -1.72 21.68 -6.64
CA THR A 276 -0.95 21.88 -7.88
C THR A 276 0.54 21.73 -7.64
N LYS A 277 1.05 22.26 -6.53
CA LYS A 277 2.49 22.14 -6.18
C LYS A 277 2.92 20.68 -6.01
N HIS A 278 2.06 19.83 -5.47
CA HIS A 278 2.40 18.42 -5.18
C HIS A 278 2.03 17.45 -6.31
N CYS A 279 1.06 17.79 -7.16
CA CYS A 279 0.57 16.93 -8.24
C CYS A 279 0.96 17.41 -9.64
N ASN A 280 1.60 18.58 -9.78
CA ASN A 280 1.93 19.25 -11.04
C ASN A 280 0.72 19.55 -11.96
N GLU A 281 -0.50 19.44 -11.43
CA GLU A 281 -1.74 19.81 -12.13
C GLU A 281 -2.78 20.35 -11.15
N PRO A 282 -3.69 21.26 -11.59
CA PRO A 282 -4.78 21.75 -10.74
C PRO A 282 -5.77 20.64 -10.37
N PRO A 283 -6.38 20.68 -9.16
CA PRO A 283 -7.29 19.63 -8.68
C PRO A 283 -8.53 19.47 -9.59
N GLY A 284 -9.03 20.53 -10.20
CA GLY A 284 -10.14 20.44 -11.17
C GLY A 284 -9.78 19.66 -12.43
N LYS A 285 -8.56 19.90 -12.97
CA LYS A 285 -8.05 19.14 -14.12
C LYS A 285 -7.83 17.68 -13.77
N PHE A 286 -7.28 17.40 -12.58
CA PHE A 286 -7.14 16.05 -12.04
C PHE A 286 -8.49 15.33 -11.97
N LYS A 287 -9.52 15.98 -11.37
CA LYS A 287 -10.88 15.41 -11.25
C LYS A 287 -11.48 15.05 -12.61
N LEU A 288 -11.40 15.96 -13.58
CA LEU A 288 -11.92 15.73 -14.95
C LEU A 288 -11.22 14.53 -15.60
N ARG A 289 -9.89 14.50 -15.58
CA ARG A 289 -9.10 13.41 -16.16
C ARG A 289 -9.41 12.05 -15.58
N MET A 290 -9.67 11.99 -14.26
CA MET A 290 -9.95 10.73 -13.57
C MET A 290 -11.40 10.25 -13.72
N ARG A 291 -12.36 11.17 -14.00
CA ARG A 291 -13.77 10.81 -14.21
C ARG A 291 -14.12 10.51 -15.67
N ASP A 292 -13.37 11.05 -16.62
CA ASP A 292 -13.57 10.82 -18.04
C ASP A 292 -12.23 10.50 -18.74
N PRO A 293 -11.78 9.23 -18.69
CA PRO A 293 -10.51 8.81 -19.28
C PRO A 293 -10.49 8.89 -20.82
N GLY A 294 -11.66 9.10 -21.45
CA GLY A 294 -11.84 9.07 -22.92
C GLY A 294 -11.78 10.41 -23.63
N SER A 295 -11.68 11.54 -22.94
CA SER A 295 -11.55 12.85 -23.59
C SER A 295 -10.08 13.28 -23.72
N ARG A 296 -9.42 12.72 -24.70
CA ARG A 296 -8.16 13.24 -25.24
C ARG A 296 -8.41 13.81 -26.62
#